data_d42e4c3d8e9da33b064a033f6ea7a3a7
#
_entry.id   d42e4c3d8e9da33b064a033f6ea7a3a7
#
_cell.length_a   1.000
_cell.length_b   1.000
_cell.length_c   1.000
_cell.angle_alpha   90.00
_cell.angle_beta   90.00
_cell.angle_gamma   90.00
#
_symmetry.space_group_name_H-M   'P 1'
#
loop_
_entity.id
_entity.type
_entity.pdbx_description
1 polymer ?
#
loop_
_entity_poly.entity_id
_entity_poly.type
_entity_poly.pdbx_seq_one_letter_code
_entity_poly.pdbx_strand_id
1 'polypeptide(L)'
;MYNKYSRVVTKDDSQPAAQAMLHAIGLTEDDFDKPFIGVASTGYEGNPCNMHLNDLSLKIKESIVATDYIGLIFNTIGVSDGISMGTFGMRYSLPSRDIIADSMETVVQAMSYDGLVTVVGCDKNMPGALMAMLRLDRPSILVYGGTIDSGCYNNKELDVVSAFEAWGEKVAGKIDDKEY
;
A
#
# COMPACT_ATOMS: atom_id res chain seq x y z
N MET A 1 -5.11 -6.27 26.93
CA MET A 1 -6.25 -6.52 26.02
C MET A 1 -5.82 -5.98 24.65
N TYR A 2 -5.73 -6.83 23.64
CA TYR A 2 -5.13 -6.46 22.34
C TYR A 2 -6.13 -5.83 21.37
N ASN A 3 -7.45 -6.08 21.54
CA ASN A 3 -8.54 -5.49 20.76
C ASN A 3 -9.07 -4.19 21.40
N LYS A 4 -8.19 -3.23 21.60
CA LYS A 4 -8.49 -1.97 22.34
C LYS A 4 -9.51 -1.10 21.60
N TYR A 5 -9.38 -0.98 20.28
CA TYR A 5 -10.20 -0.11 19.44
C TYR A 5 -11.37 -0.85 18.81
N SER A 6 -11.16 -2.07 18.30
CA SER A 6 -12.21 -2.85 17.64
C SER A 6 -13.36 -3.23 18.56
N ARG A 7 -13.16 -3.25 19.86
CA ARG A 7 -14.23 -3.52 20.84
C ARG A 7 -15.45 -2.62 20.71
N VAL A 8 -15.28 -1.39 20.24
CA VAL A 8 -16.41 -0.47 20.08
C VAL A 8 -17.42 -0.97 19.04
N VAL A 9 -16.97 -1.76 18.08
CA VAL A 9 -17.84 -2.33 17.03
C VAL A 9 -18.12 -3.81 17.23
N THR A 10 -17.33 -4.53 18.08
CA THR A 10 -17.50 -5.98 18.27
C THR A 10 -18.19 -6.34 19.59
N LYS A 11 -18.07 -5.52 20.63
CA LYS A 11 -18.53 -5.88 21.99
C LYS A 11 -19.49 -4.87 22.61
N ASP A 12 -19.77 -3.75 21.96
CA ASP A 12 -20.71 -2.76 22.45
C ASP A 12 -22.15 -3.17 22.07
N ASP A 13 -22.98 -3.42 23.08
CA ASP A 13 -24.38 -3.82 22.88
C ASP A 13 -25.21 -2.77 22.10
N SER A 14 -24.74 -1.53 22.03
CA SER A 14 -25.36 -0.47 21.25
C SER A 14 -25.02 -0.54 19.75
N GLN A 15 -24.18 -1.51 19.32
CA GLN A 15 -23.68 -1.64 17.95
C GLN A 15 -24.15 -2.95 17.24
N PRO A 16 -25.43 -3.35 17.33
CA PRO A 16 -25.90 -4.61 16.72
C PRO A 16 -25.78 -4.61 15.19
N ALA A 17 -25.88 -3.43 14.55
CA ALA A 17 -25.72 -3.30 13.11
C ALA A 17 -24.27 -3.55 12.67
N ALA A 18 -23.28 -3.06 13.42
CA ALA A 18 -21.87 -3.31 13.16
C ALA A 18 -21.55 -4.80 13.27
N GLN A 19 -22.03 -5.45 14.36
CA GLN A 19 -21.85 -6.89 14.57
C GLN A 19 -22.48 -7.72 13.45
N ALA A 20 -23.72 -7.40 13.04
CA ALA A 20 -24.38 -8.07 11.93
C ALA A 20 -23.60 -7.94 10.61
N MET A 21 -23.03 -6.76 10.32
CA MET A 21 -22.19 -6.55 9.14
C MET A 21 -20.86 -7.30 9.21
N LEU A 22 -20.26 -7.41 10.39
CA LEU A 22 -19.05 -8.19 10.60
C LEU A 22 -19.30 -9.69 10.41
N HIS A 23 -20.45 -10.21 10.87
CA HIS A 23 -20.88 -11.57 10.55
C HIS A 23 -21.09 -11.79 9.05
N ALA A 24 -21.62 -10.80 8.34
CA ALA A 24 -21.86 -10.90 6.89
C ALA A 24 -20.56 -11.01 6.08
N ILE A 25 -19.42 -10.56 6.60
CA ILE A 25 -18.09 -10.78 5.99
C ILE A 25 -17.40 -12.04 6.49
N GLY A 26 -18.10 -12.89 7.26
CA GLY A 26 -17.65 -14.21 7.68
C GLY A 26 -16.98 -14.27 9.06
N LEU A 27 -17.01 -13.20 9.87
CA LEU A 27 -16.49 -13.24 11.24
C LEU A 27 -17.48 -13.91 12.17
N THR A 28 -16.95 -14.61 13.16
CA THR A 28 -17.71 -15.33 14.20
C THR A 28 -17.67 -14.58 15.54
N GLU A 29 -18.45 -15.02 16.52
CA GLU A 29 -18.39 -14.47 17.88
C GLU A 29 -17.00 -14.60 18.52
N ASP A 30 -16.29 -15.70 18.25
CA ASP A 30 -14.92 -15.92 18.74
C ASP A 30 -13.92 -14.92 18.13
N ASP A 31 -14.18 -14.45 16.92
CA ASP A 31 -13.34 -13.47 16.23
C ASP A 31 -13.50 -12.05 16.82
N PHE A 32 -14.62 -11.77 17.49
CA PHE A 32 -14.86 -10.47 18.11
C PHE A 32 -14.00 -10.20 19.35
N ASP A 33 -13.31 -11.21 19.86
CA ASP A 33 -12.32 -11.05 20.94
C ASP A 33 -10.89 -10.82 20.42
N LYS A 34 -10.68 -10.97 19.12
CA LYS A 34 -9.38 -10.83 18.47
C LYS A 34 -9.12 -9.38 18.01
N PRO A 35 -7.85 -8.94 17.97
CA PRO A 35 -7.50 -7.64 17.38
C PRO A 35 -7.75 -7.63 15.86
N PHE A 36 -8.26 -6.51 15.38
CA PHE A 36 -8.45 -6.25 13.97
C PHE A 36 -7.24 -5.49 13.41
N ILE A 37 -6.56 -6.07 12.45
CA ILE A 37 -5.36 -5.52 11.83
C ILE A 37 -5.70 -5.10 10.39
N GLY A 38 -5.66 -3.81 10.12
CA GLY A 38 -5.77 -3.31 8.76
C GLY A 38 -4.52 -3.64 7.94
N VAL A 39 -4.70 -4.15 6.73
CA VAL A 39 -3.62 -4.35 5.76
C VAL A 39 -3.86 -3.37 4.62
N ALA A 40 -3.18 -2.23 4.67
CA ALA A 40 -3.33 -1.14 3.70
C ALA A 40 -2.36 -1.32 2.53
N SER A 41 -2.88 -1.53 1.33
CA SER A 41 -2.07 -1.73 0.13
C SER A 41 -2.14 -0.54 -0.82
N THR A 42 -1.01 -0.14 -1.39
CA THR A 42 -0.96 0.75 -2.55
C THR A 42 -0.87 -0.03 -3.87
N GLY A 43 -1.31 -1.29 -3.86
CA GLY A 43 -1.28 -2.18 -5.03
C GLY A 43 -2.23 -1.75 -6.13
N TYR A 44 -1.73 -1.66 -7.37
CA TYR A 44 -2.49 -1.46 -8.60
C TYR A 44 -1.63 -1.83 -9.82
N GLU A 45 -2.26 -2.14 -10.96
CA GLU A 45 -1.58 -2.71 -12.13
C GLU A 45 -0.76 -1.69 -12.94
N GLY A 46 -1.07 -0.40 -12.84
CA GLY A 46 -0.49 0.65 -13.68
C GLY A 46 0.92 1.11 -13.27
N ASN A 47 1.58 0.45 -12.33
CA ASN A 47 2.92 0.79 -11.87
C ASN A 47 3.71 -0.48 -11.49
N PRO A 48 4.88 -0.73 -12.12
CA PRO A 48 5.67 -1.92 -11.81
C PRO A 48 6.14 -1.99 -10.35
N CYS A 49 6.28 -0.86 -9.65
CA CYS A 49 6.57 -0.85 -8.21
C CYS A 49 5.41 -1.34 -7.34
N ASN A 50 4.18 -1.38 -7.87
CA ASN A 50 2.97 -1.62 -7.09
C ASN A 50 2.18 -2.85 -7.53
N MET A 51 2.38 -3.36 -8.76
CA MET A 51 1.54 -4.39 -9.37
C MET A 51 1.48 -5.70 -8.57
N HIS A 52 2.52 -6.03 -7.83
CA HIS A 52 2.63 -7.26 -7.02
C HIS A 52 2.18 -7.08 -5.56
N LEU A 53 1.88 -5.85 -5.12
CA LEU A 53 1.61 -5.57 -3.70
C LEU A 53 0.31 -6.19 -3.19
N ASN A 54 -0.67 -6.43 -4.07
CA ASN A 54 -1.90 -7.10 -3.66
C ASN A 54 -1.65 -8.58 -3.32
N ASP A 55 -0.80 -9.28 -4.08
CA ASP A 55 -0.40 -10.64 -3.77
C ASP A 55 0.41 -10.72 -2.47
N LEU A 56 1.30 -9.74 -2.24
CA LEU A 56 2.02 -9.61 -0.98
C LEU A 56 1.07 -9.36 0.19
N SER A 57 0.04 -8.53 0.00
CA SER A 57 -0.98 -8.24 1.02
C SER A 57 -1.78 -9.49 1.42
N LEU A 58 -2.07 -10.38 0.47
CA LEU A 58 -2.70 -11.68 0.77
C LEU A 58 -1.82 -12.55 1.67
N LYS A 59 -0.53 -12.66 1.37
CA LYS A 59 0.43 -13.41 2.21
C LYS A 59 0.57 -12.82 3.61
N ILE A 60 0.55 -11.48 3.71
CA ILE A 60 0.58 -10.79 5.01
C ILE A 60 -0.70 -11.08 5.80
N LYS A 61 -1.86 -11.02 5.15
CA LYS A 61 -3.14 -11.38 5.79
C LYS A 61 -3.11 -12.82 6.32
N GLU A 62 -2.63 -13.77 5.52
CA GLU A 62 -2.48 -15.18 5.94
C GLU A 62 -1.58 -15.30 7.18
N SER A 63 -0.47 -14.56 7.21
CA SER A 63 0.44 -14.52 8.36
C SER A 63 -0.21 -13.93 9.61
N ILE A 64 -1.02 -12.88 9.48
CA ILE A 64 -1.79 -12.29 10.58
C ILE A 64 -2.79 -13.31 11.14
N VAL A 65 -3.54 -13.98 10.26
CA VAL A 65 -4.51 -15.01 10.66
C VAL A 65 -3.81 -16.18 11.38
N ALA A 66 -2.62 -16.55 10.95
CA ALA A 66 -1.83 -17.59 11.61
C ALA A 66 -1.38 -17.22 13.05
N THR A 67 -1.44 -15.95 13.43
CA THR A 67 -1.21 -15.47 14.81
C THR A 67 -2.49 -15.32 15.64
N ASP A 68 -3.61 -15.83 15.14
CA ASP A 68 -4.94 -15.72 15.75
C ASP A 68 -5.48 -14.27 15.83
N TYR A 69 -5.12 -13.43 14.86
CA TYR A 69 -5.64 -12.07 14.66
C TYR A 69 -6.49 -11.99 13.39
N ILE A 70 -7.28 -10.92 13.28
CA ILE A 70 -8.13 -10.70 12.11
C ILE A 70 -7.43 -9.73 11.14
N GLY A 71 -7.04 -10.20 9.98
CA GLY A 71 -6.42 -9.39 8.92
C GLY A 71 -7.48 -8.91 7.91
N LEU A 72 -7.59 -7.59 7.71
CA LEU A 72 -8.57 -6.96 6.82
C LEU A 72 -7.85 -6.09 5.79
N ILE A 73 -7.84 -6.54 4.53
CA ILE A 73 -7.16 -5.83 3.43
C ILE A 73 -8.05 -4.70 2.92
N PHE A 74 -7.43 -3.55 2.68
CA PHE A 74 -8.02 -2.46 1.92
C PHE A 74 -6.95 -1.78 1.07
N ASN A 75 -7.36 -1.12 -0.02
CA ASN A 75 -6.46 -0.43 -0.93
C ASN A 75 -6.61 1.09 -0.80
N THR A 76 -5.51 1.78 -0.99
CA THR A 76 -5.47 3.23 -1.24
C THR A 76 -4.78 3.50 -2.57
N ILE A 77 -4.75 4.77 -2.97
CA ILE A 77 -4.09 5.17 -4.21
C ILE A 77 -2.58 4.98 -4.15
N GLY A 78 -1.97 4.92 -5.32
CA GLY A 78 -0.53 5.05 -5.52
C GLY A 78 -0.25 5.90 -6.76
N VAL A 79 0.89 6.57 -6.79
CA VAL A 79 1.35 7.36 -7.94
C VAL A 79 2.77 6.92 -8.29
N SER A 80 3.06 6.79 -9.58
CA SER A 80 4.40 6.55 -10.07
C SER A 80 5.03 7.83 -10.60
N ASP A 81 6.04 8.32 -9.94
CA ASP A 81 6.81 9.47 -10.40
C ASP A 81 7.57 9.16 -11.70
N GLY A 82 8.07 7.92 -11.82
CA GLY A 82 8.77 7.49 -13.02
C GLY A 82 7.91 7.55 -14.29
N ILE A 83 6.63 7.15 -14.18
CA ILE A 83 5.70 7.23 -15.31
C ILE A 83 5.25 8.66 -15.58
N SER A 84 5.08 9.48 -14.55
CA SER A 84 4.59 10.85 -14.68
C SER A 84 5.68 11.89 -14.92
N MET A 85 6.95 11.51 -14.83
CA MET A 85 8.10 12.41 -14.98
C MET A 85 8.06 13.17 -16.31
N GLY A 86 8.29 14.49 -16.25
CA GLY A 86 8.25 15.36 -17.42
C GLY A 86 6.84 15.67 -17.94
N THR A 87 5.78 15.15 -17.35
CA THR A 87 4.39 15.41 -17.74
C THR A 87 3.65 16.28 -16.73
N PHE A 88 2.44 16.72 -17.06
CA PHE A 88 1.54 17.39 -16.13
C PHE A 88 1.23 16.52 -14.89
N GLY A 89 1.19 15.19 -15.06
CA GLY A 89 0.92 14.22 -13.99
C GLY A 89 1.89 14.32 -12.81
N MET A 90 3.12 14.80 -13.03
CA MET A 90 4.10 14.97 -11.96
C MET A 90 3.65 15.92 -10.85
N ARG A 91 2.72 16.83 -11.12
CA ARG A 91 2.13 17.73 -10.11
C ARG A 91 1.34 17.01 -9.03
N TYR A 92 0.91 15.77 -9.28
CA TYR A 92 0.18 14.94 -8.32
C TYR A 92 1.09 14.07 -7.45
N SER A 93 2.39 14.02 -7.75
CA SER A 93 3.35 13.21 -7.01
C SER A 93 3.40 13.57 -5.52
N LEU A 94 3.74 14.80 -5.17
CA LEU A 94 3.82 15.21 -3.77
C LEU A 94 2.45 15.22 -3.07
N PRO A 95 1.37 15.75 -3.66
CA PRO A 95 0.04 15.70 -3.04
C PRO A 95 -0.47 14.29 -2.76
N SER A 96 -0.04 13.28 -3.51
CA SER A 96 -0.46 11.90 -3.30
C SER A 96 -0.10 11.37 -1.90
N ARG A 97 0.98 11.88 -1.28
CA ARG A 97 1.37 11.48 0.08
C ARG A 97 0.29 11.81 1.11
N ASP A 98 -0.27 13.02 1.01
CA ASP A 98 -1.32 13.45 1.94
C ASP A 98 -2.60 12.64 1.73
N ILE A 99 -2.99 12.40 0.47
CA ILE A 99 -4.16 11.59 0.13
C ILE A 99 -3.99 10.13 0.62
N ILE A 100 -2.81 9.53 0.46
CA ILE A 100 -2.50 8.20 0.98
C ILE A 100 -2.63 8.19 2.49
N ALA A 101 -2.03 9.16 3.17
CA ALA A 101 -2.10 9.29 4.62
C ALA A 101 -3.54 9.45 5.11
N ASP A 102 -4.30 10.36 4.50
CA ASP A 102 -5.69 10.65 4.86
C ASP A 102 -6.58 9.44 4.62
N SER A 103 -6.38 8.70 3.51
CA SER A 103 -7.19 7.52 3.22
C SER A 103 -6.92 6.36 4.19
N MET A 104 -5.66 6.09 4.52
CA MET A 104 -5.29 5.06 5.49
C MET A 104 -5.81 5.42 6.88
N GLU A 105 -5.60 6.65 7.33
CA GLU A 105 -6.10 7.14 8.61
C GLU A 105 -7.62 7.04 8.69
N THR A 106 -8.32 7.47 7.63
CA THR A 106 -9.78 7.42 7.56
C THR A 106 -10.30 5.99 7.73
N VAL A 107 -9.77 5.03 7.00
CA VAL A 107 -10.24 3.63 7.10
C VAL A 107 -9.93 3.06 8.47
N VAL A 108 -8.70 3.20 8.97
CA VAL A 108 -8.30 2.62 10.26
C VAL A 108 -9.09 3.22 11.42
N GLN A 109 -9.37 4.53 11.39
CA GLN A 109 -10.19 5.18 12.43
C GLN A 109 -11.66 4.79 12.33
N ALA A 110 -12.25 4.89 11.13
CA ALA A 110 -13.67 4.60 10.92
C ALA A 110 -14.02 3.14 11.20
N MET A 111 -13.13 2.22 10.84
CA MET A 111 -13.33 0.78 11.05
C MET A 111 -12.79 0.28 12.40
N SER A 112 -12.25 1.19 13.22
CA SER A 112 -11.73 0.89 14.56
C SER A 112 -10.67 -0.21 14.60
N TYR A 113 -9.77 -0.28 13.62
CA TYR A 113 -8.71 -1.29 13.60
C TYR A 113 -7.70 -1.05 14.72
N ASP A 114 -7.22 -2.12 15.35
CA ASP A 114 -6.29 -2.08 16.50
C ASP A 114 -4.84 -1.87 16.08
N GLY A 115 -4.50 -2.25 14.86
CA GLY A 115 -3.17 -2.09 14.29
C GLY A 115 -3.21 -1.96 12.78
N LEU A 116 -2.06 -1.64 12.18
CA LEU A 116 -1.94 -1.39 10.75
C LEU A 116 -0.66 -2.03 10.19
N VAL A 117 -0.80 -2.79 9.12
CA VAL A 117 0.32 -3.16 8.25
C VAL A 117 0.14 -2.44 6.92
N THR A 118 1.11 -1.60 6.56
CA THR A 118 1.12 -0.92 5.27
C THR A 118 1.99 -1.68 4.28
N VAL A 119 1.47 -1.94 3.08
CA VAL A 119 2.15 -2.69 2.00
C VAL A 119 2.31 -1.73 0.83
N VAL A 120 3.51 -1.18 0.71
CA VAL A 120 3.77 -0.03 -0.17
C VAL A 120 5.00 -0.23 -1.03
N GLY A 121 4.94 0.33 -2.22
CA GLY A 121 6.05 0.49 -3.15
C GLY A 121 6.08 1.92 -3.68
N CYS A 122 7.15 2.26 -4.39
CA CYS A 122 7.37 3.60 -4.93
C CYS A 122 7.69 4.68 -3.87
N ASP A 123 8.43 5.70 -4.30
CA ASP A 123 9.10 6.66 -3.40
C ASP A 123 8.16 7.65 -2.68
N LYS A 124 6.98 7.94 -3.24
CA LYS A 124 6.01 8.83 -2.59
C LYS A 124 4.96 8.07 -1.76
N ASN A 125 4.74 6.80 -2.08
CA ASN A 125 3.75 5.99 -1.37
C ASN A 125 4.24 5.63 0.05
N MET A 126 5.54 5.34 0.20
CA MET A 126 6.13 5.03 1.50
C MET A 126 6.01 6.17 2.52
N PRO A 127 6.44 7.42 2.22
CA PRO A 127 6.27 8.51 3.17
C PRO A 127 4.79 8.81 3.45
N GLY A 128 3.87 8.64 2.48
CA GLY A 128 2.44 8.75 2.73
C GLY A 128 1.94 7.75 3.76
N ALA A 129 2.34 6.49 3.65
CA ALA A 129 2.01 5.45 4.63
C ALA A 129 2.62 5.74 6.01
N LEU A 130 3.89 6.19 6.06
CA LEU A 130 4.53 6.55 7.31
C LEU A 130 3.81 7.72 8.01
N MET A 131 3.36 8.72 7.24
CA MET A 131 2.54 9.81 7.78
C MET A 131 1.26 9.29 8.44
N ALA A 132 0.55 8.34 7.80
CA ALA A 132 -0.63 7.71 8.37
C ALA A 132 -0.32 6.98 9.69
N MET A 133 0.75 6.18 9.70
CA MET A 133 1.18 5.43 10.89
C MET A 133 1.46 6.36 12.08
N LEU A 134 2.14 7.48 11.84
CA LEU A 134 2.47 8.47 12.88
C LEU A 134 1.22 9.21 13.39
N ARG A 135 0.26 9.53 12.51
CA ARG A 135 -1.00 10.19 12.89
C ARG A 135 -1.90 9.26 13.70
N LEU A 136 -1.92 7.98 13.36
CA LEU A 136 -2.76 6.98 14.01
C LEU A 136 -2.30 6.64 15.43
N ASP A 137 -1.01 6.71 15.71
CA ASP A 137 -0.41 6.30 16.99
C ASP A 137 -0.89 4.91 17.45
N ARG A 138 -0.92 3.96 16.52
CA ARG A 138 -1.30 2.54 16.74
C ARG A 138 -0.15 1.62 16.39
N PRO A 139 -0.05 0.42 16.96
CA PRO A 139 0.92 -0.58 16.52
C PRO A 139 0.89 -0.74 15.01
N SER A 140 2.02 -0.48 14.35
CA SER A 140 2.06 -0.47 12.89
C SER A 140 3.38 -1.00 12.35
N ILE A 141 3.32 -1.64 11.18
CA ILE A 141 4.47 -2.14 10.44
C ILE A 141 4.38 -1.63 9.00
N LEU A 142 5.48 -1.08 8.49
CA LEU A 142 5.62 -0.75 7.07
C LEU A 142 6.38 -1.86 6.37
N VAL A 143 5.76 -2.45 5.36
CA VAL A 143 6.35 -3.45 4.46
C VAL A 143 6.63 -2.78 3.12
N TYR A 144 7.90 -2.69 2.78
CA TYR A 144 8.33 -2.21 1.47
C TYR A 144 8.33 -3.35 0.45
N GLY A 145 7.61 -3.18 -0.64
CA GLY A 145 7.47 -4.20 -1.69
C GLY A 145 8.69 -4.41 -2.59
N GLY A 146 9.77 -3.65 -2.37
CA GLY A 146 10.99 -3.74 -3.18
C GLY A 146 11.00 -2.78 -4.37
N THR A 147 12.08 -2.88 -5.16
CA THR A 147 12.26 -2.14 -6.41
C THR A 147 11.73 -2.94 -7.61
N ILE A 148 11.56 -2.29 -8.74
CA ILE A 148 11.26 -2.96 -10.02
C ILE A 148 12.48 -3.77 -10.49
N ASP A 149 12.22 -4.83 -11.24
CA ASP A 149 13.26 -5.59 -11.91
C ASP A 149 13.94 -4.74 -12.99
N SER A 150 15.24 -4.98 -13.21
CA SER A 150 15.99 -4.37 -14.29
C SER A 150 15.57 -4.93 -15.64
N GLY A 151 15.64 -4.10 -16.68
CA GLY A 151 15.63 -4.54 -18.07
C GLY A 151 17.00 -5.12 -18.46
N CYS A 152 17.09 -5.75 -19.64
CA CYS A 152 18.36 -6.23 -20.19
C CYS A 152 18.46 -5.92 -21.68
N TYR A 153 19.54 -5.28 -22.07
CA TYR A 153 19.89 -5.07 -23.48
C TYR A 153 21.39 -5.29 -23.69
N ASN A 154 21.76 -6.07 -24.70
CA ASN A 154 23.15 -6.42 -25.00
C ASN A 154 23.94 -6.94 -23.78
N ASN A 155 23.33 -7.79 -22.93
CA ASN A 155 23.90 -8.32 -21.69
C ASN A 155 24.23 -7.26 -20.62
N LYS A 156 23.65 -6.07 -20.72
CA LYS A 156 23.71 -5.03 -19.68
C LYS A 156 22.37 -4.92 -18.99
N GLU A 157 22.41 -4.84 -17.68
CA GLU A 157 21.23 -4.48 -16.89
C GLU A 157 20.92 -3.00 -17.09
N LEU A 158 19.63 -2.70 -17.30
CA LEU A 158 19.12 -1.36 -17.54
C LEU A 158 18.04 -1.03 -16.54
N ASP A 159 18.05 0.21 -16.09
CA ASP A 159 17.02 0.76 -15.21
C ASP A 159 16.34 2.00 -15.86
N VAL A 160 15.51 2.69 -15.09
CA VAL A 160 14.82 3.89 -15.60
C VAL A 160 15.79 5.02 -15.95
N VAL A 161 16.96 5.08 -15.30
CA VAL A 161 18.00 6.08 -15.60
C VAL A 161 18.62 5.79 -16.95
N SER A 162 18.91 4.51 -17.23
CA SER A 162 19.42 4.07 -18.54
C SER A 162 18.53 4.49 -19.71
N ALA A 163 17.19 4.51 -19.51
CA ALA A 163 16.26 4.98 -20.53
C ALA A 163 16.42 6.49 -20.81
N PHE A 164 16.66 7.31 -19.78
CA PHE A 164 16.96 8.74 -19.97
C PHE A 164 18.32 8.98 -20.61
N GLU A 165 19.32 8.18 -20.25
CA GLU A 165 20.66 8.23 -20.86
C GLU A 165 20.57 7.91 -22.37
N ALA A 166 19.88 6.83 -22.75
CA ALA A 166 19.65 6.46 -24.14
C ALA A 166 18.94 7.56 -24.94
N TRP A 167 17.94 8.21 -24.33
CA TRP A 167 17.29 9.37 -24.95
C TRP A 167 18.27 10.54 -25.17
N GLY A 168 19.12 10.83 -24.19
CA GLY A 168 20.16 11.83 -24.30
C GLY A 168 21.18 11.52 -25.40
N GLU A 169 21.58 10.25 -25.52
CA GLU A 169 22.49 9.78 -26.59
C GLU A 169 21.85 9.91 -27.98
N LYS A 170 20.57 9.57 -28.10
CA LYS A 170 19.82 9.77 -29.35
C LYS A 170 19.75 11.23 -29.75
N VAL A 171 19.41 12.14 -28.83
CA VAL A 171 19.38 13.59 -29.11
C VAL A 171 20.77 14.12 -29.50
N ALA A 172 21.81 13.57 -28.92
CA ALA A 172 23.21 13.91 -29.28
C ALA A 172 23.71 13.24 -30.58
N GLY A 173 22.88 12.43 -31.27
CA GLY A 173 23.23 11.74 -32.51
C GLY A 173 24.26 10.60 -32.34
N LYS A 174 24.40 10.05 -31.11
CA LYS A 174 25.33 8.96 -30.80
C LYS A 174 24.75 7.59 -31.10
N ILE A 175 23.42 7.44 -31.00
CA ILE A 175 22.68 6.25 -31.35
C ILE A 175 21.53 6.57 -32.29
N ASP A 176 21.09 5.61 -33.08
CA ASP A 176 19.99 5.76 -34.02
C ASP A 176 18.63 5.37 -33.44
N ASP A 177 17.55 5.49 -34.22
CA ASP A 177 16.19 5.15 -33.82
C ASP A 177 15.99 3.66 -33.53
N LYS A 178 16.81 2.80 -34.07
CA LYS A 178 16.70 1.35 -33.88
C LYS A 178 17.37 0.90 -32.57
N GLU A 179 18.45 1.58 -32.20
CA GLU A 179 19.19 1.30 -30.98
C GLU A 179 18.50 1.90 -29.76
N TYR A 180 17.82 3.05 -29.91
CA TYR A 180 16.98 3.67 -28.93
C TYR A 180 15.68 2.87 -28.67
#